data_2b996bb768afbfddc19ae76a3ce13bbd
#
_entry.id   2b996bb768afbfddc19ae76a3ce13bbd
#
_cell.length_a   1.000
_cell.length_b   1.000
_cell.length_c   1.000
_cell.angle_alpha   90.00
_cell.angle_beta   90.00
_cell.angle_gamma   90.00
#
_symmetry.space_group_name_H-M   'P 1'
#
loop_
_entity.id
_entity.type
_entity.pdbx_description
1 polymer ?
#
loop_
_entity_poly.entity_id
_entity_poly.type
_entity_poly.pdbx_seq_one_letter_code
_entity_poly.pdbx_strand_id
1 'polypeptide(L)'
;MPSHQERIVTRIQANLFLLLSGAIWGAGFVAQSTAMDSIGPLWFIGLRFAIATAVAAPLALWEHRKAEQPMPKSSIRNFLWIGLALFAGAMTQQLGLLTTSVTNSGFLTGLYVVFVPMLTVIFLRRKPHWIIWPAAGMALLGIFLLSGGKLAGLNSGDFLTIVCAVFWALQVMLVGIFVGRSGRPMLLSTVQFSVCAVLGCAAGAIFEPLDLTAVSNALPEILYAGFFSSGIGFICQVVGQRYTTAPQAAIFLSSEALFAALLGVLLLGETITPVGYIGCAVIFAAMLIAEIVPELTKPKSVAAGA
;
A
#
# COMPACT_ATOMS: atom_id res chain seq x y z
N MET A 1 37.97 -16.36 4.99
CA MET A 1 37.41 -15.01 4.99
C MET A 1 35.94 -15.15 5.32
N PRO A 2 35.38 -14.54 6.35
CA PRO A 2 33.99 -14.72 6.70
C PRO A 2 33.14 -14.01 5.65
N SER A 3 32.19 -14.76 5.09
CA SER A 3 31.14 -14.30 4.22
C SER A 3 30.40 -13.12 4.86
N HIS A 4 30.20 -12.03 4.10
CA HIS A 4 29.28 -10.96 4.47
C HIS A 4 27.94 -11.58 4.85
N GLN A 5 27.68 -11.69 6.16
CA GLN A 5 26.35 -11.99 6.68
C GLN A 5 25.41 -10.89 6.13
N GLU A 6 24.64 -11.22 5.09
CA GLU A 6 23.44 -10.45 4.77
C GLU A 6 22.69 -10.25 6.09
N ARG A 7 22.55 -9.04 6.55
CA ARG A 7 21.70 -8.75 7.71
C ARG A 7 20.30 -9.18 7.32
N ILE A 8 19.92 -10.38 7.75
CA ILE A 8 18.60 -10.92 7.52
C ILE A 8 17.64 -9.98 8.25
N VAL A 9 16.84 -9.23 7.50
CA VAL A 9 15.74 -8.45 8.07
C VAL A 9 14.84 -9.42 8.80
N THR A 10 14.68 -9.21 10.10
CA THR A 10 13.81 -10.06 10.91
C THR A 10 12.36 -9.82 10.50
N ARG A 11 11.48 -10.79 10.77
CA ARG A 11 10.05 -10.65 10.53
C ARG A 11 9.45 -9.44 11.25
N ILE A 12 9.92 -9.15 12.47
CA ILE A 12 9.53 -7.95 13.23
C ILE A 12 9.90 -6.68 12.46
N GLN A 13 11.11 -6.60 11.91
CA GLN A 13 11.52 -5.46 11.10
C GLN A 13 10.69 -5.31 9.83
N ALA A 14 10.34 -6.43 9.18
CA ALA A 14 9.45 -6.42 8.02
C ALA A 14 8.07 -5.85 8.37
N ASN A 15 7.49 -6.27 9.50
CA ASN A 15 6.21 -5.75 9.99
C ASN A 15 6.30 -4.28 10.38
N LEU A 16 7.43 -3.81 10.94
CA LEU A 16 7.66 -2.39 11.21
C LEU A 16 7.70 -1.55 9.92
N PHE A 17 8.30 -2.06 8.83
CA PHE A 17 8.23 -1.40 7.52
C PHE A 17 6.79 -1.28 7.02
N LEU A 18 5.97 -2.33 7.18
CA LEU A 18 4.56 -2.29 6.77
C LEU A 18 3.74 -1.33 7.63
N LEU A 19 3.97 -1.29 8.94
CA LEU A 19 3.35 -0.31 9.85
C LEU A 19 3.74 1.12 9.51
N LEU A 20 5.03 1.37 9.21
CA LEU A 20 5.51 2.67 8.77
C LEU A 20 4.86 3.09 7.45
N SER A 21 4.69 2.15 6.53
CA SER A 21 3.93 2.37 5.29
C SER A 21 2.51 2.81 5.58
N GLY A 22 1.79 2.08 6.46
CA GLY A 22 0.44 2.43 6.90
C GLY A 22 0.37 3.81 7.57
N ALA A 23 1.35 4.15 8.42
CA ALA A 23 1.40 5.47 9.07
C ALA A 23 1.55 6.61 8.05
N ILE A 24 2.44 6.45 7.09
CA ILE A 24 2.67 7.44 6.03
C ILE A 24 1.44 7.57 5.13
N TRP A 25 0.77 6.47 4.80
CA TRP A 25 -0.43 6.50 3.96
C TRP A 25 -1.65 7.06 4.68
N GLY A 26 -1.77 6.80 5.99
CA GLY A 26 -2.82 7.42 6.80
C GLY A 26 -2.82 8.94 6.71
N ALA A 27 -1.64 9.58 6.78
CA ALA A 27 -1.51 11.01 6.55
C ALA A 27 -1.71 11.41 5.07
N GLY A 28 -1.43 10.48 4.15
CA GLY A 28 -1.53 10.70 2.70
C GLY A 28 -2.94 10.95 2.19
N PHE A 29 -3.97 10.42 2.84
CA PHE A 29 -5.37 10.63 2.43
C PHE A 29 -5.78 12.11 2.50
N VAL A 30 -5.34 12.84 3.53
CA VAL A 30 -5.61 14.26 3.67
C VAL A 30 -4.97 15.03 2.50
N ALA A 31 -3.67 14.81 2.26
CA ALA A 31 -2.96 15.48 1.17
C ALA A 31 -3.56 15.16 -0.22
N GLN A 32 -4.04 13.94 -0.43
CA GLN A 32 -4.69 13.54 -1.68
C GLN A 32 -6.04 14.25 -1.87
N SER A 33 -6.80 14.44 -0.80
CA SER A 33 -8.09 15.13 -0.85
C SER A 33 -7.90 16.63 -1.08
N THR A 34 -7.05 17.29 -0.29
CA THR A 34 -6.83 18.75 -0.40
C THR A 34 -6.19 19.15 -1.73
N ALA A 35 -5.35 18.30 -2.32
CA ALA A 35 -4.79 18.55 -3.65
C ALA A 35 -5.87 18.71 -4.73
N MET A 36 -7.02 18.03 -4.61
CA MET A 36 -8.09 18.10 -5.61
C MET A 36 -8.80 19.44 -5.66
N ASP A 37 -8.62 20.30 -4.66
CA ASP A 37 -9.12 21.67 -4.66
C ASP A 37 -8.32 22.57 -5.65
N SER A 38 -7.14 22.15 -6.03
CA SER A 38 -6.21 22.96 -6.82
C SER A 38 -5.80 22.33 -8.15
N ILE A 39 -5.57 21.00 -8.20
CA ILE A 39 -5.02 20.32 -9.38
C ILE A 39 -5.88 19.13 -9.80
N GLY A 40 -5.92 18.84 -11.10
CA GLY A 40 -6.61 17.66 -11.61
C GLY A 40 -5.95 16.34 -11.17
N PRO A 41 -6.75 15.27 -11.03
CA PRO A 41 -6.28 13.97 -10.54
C PRO A 41 -5.19 13.34 -11.39
N LEU A 42 -5.20 13.54 -12.71
CA LEU A 42 -4.24 12.93 -13.62
C LEU A 42 -2.85 13.55 -13.47
N TRP A 43 -2.78 14.89 -13.48
CA TRP A 43 -1.52 15.60 -13.22
C TRP A 43 -0.99 15.33 -11.81
N PHE A 44 -1.86 15.31 -10.80
CA PHE A 44 -1.46 14.99 -9.43
C PHE A 44 -0.79 13.61 -9.34
N ILE A 45 -1.39 12.57 -9.94
CA ILE A 45 -0.80 11.21 -9.97
C ILE A 45 0.52 11.22 -10.73
N GLY A 46 0.57 11.84 -11.91
CA GLY A 46 1.79 11.91 -12.71
C GLY A 46 2.95 12.53 -11.94
N LEU A 47 2.73 13.70 -11.35
CA LEU A 47 3.75 14.47 -10.64
C LEU A 47 4.22 13.79 -9.35
N ARG A 48 3.29 13.29 -8.51
CA ARG A 48 3.68 12.61 -7.26
C ARG A 48 4.49 11.35 -7.53
N PHE A 49 4.15 10.57 -8.56
CA PHE A 49 4.91 9.38 -8.91
C PHE A 49 6.20 9.68 -9.66
N ALA A 50 6.32 10.82 -10.35
CA ALA A 50 7.60 11.31 -10.88
C ALA A 50 8.59 11.60 -9.74
N ILE A 51 8.13 12.26 -8.67
CA ILE A 51 8.94 12.49 -7.45
C ILE A 51 9.32 11.15 -6.81
N ALA A 52 8.37 10.22 -6.64
CA ALA A 52 8.64 8.90 -6.09
C ALA A 52 9.69 8.12 -6.93
N THR A 53 9.61 8.23 -8.26
CA THR A 53 10.62 7.65 -9.16
C THR A 53 11.99 8.26 -8.93
N ALA A 54 12.08 9.59 -8.80
CA ALA A 54 13.33 10.29 -8.52
C ALA A 54 13.95 9.88 -7.17
N VAL A 55 13.11 9.59 -6.16
CA VAL A 55 13.56 9.08 -4.86
C VAL A 55 14.06 7.64 -4.96
N ALA A 56 13.38 6.77 -5.69
CA ALA A 56 13.70 5.35 -5.76
C ALA A 56 14.86 5.04 -6.74
N ALA A 57 15.01 5.81 -7.83
CA ALA A 57 15.99 5.54 -8.88
C ALA A 57 17.45 5.49 -8.40
N PRO A 58 17.94 6.41 -7.56
CA PRO A 58 19.30 6.31 -7.01
C PRO A 58 19.52 5.03 -6.20
N LEU A 59 18.51 4.61 -5.44
CA LEU A 59 18.56 3.39 -4.64
C LEU A 59 18.58 2.15 -5.54
N ALA A 60 17.82 2.16 -6.63
CA ALA A 60 17.81 1.08 -7.61
C ALA A 60 19.15 0.97 -8.36
N LEU A 61 19.77 2.10 -8.71
CA LEU A 61 21.12 2.13 -9.31
C LEU A 61 22.16 1.58 -8.34
N TRP A 62 22.11 1.96 -7.08
CA TRP A 62 23.00 1.43 -6.05
C TRP A 62 22.79 -0.06 -5.83
N GLU A 63 21.53 -0.52 -5.76
CA GLU A 63 21.17 -1.94 -5.68
C GLU A 63 21.70 -2.72 -6.88
N HIS A 64 21.56 -2.18 -8.10
CA HIS A 64 22.04 -2.80 -9.32
C HIS A 64 23.58 -2.96 -9.32
N ARG A 65 24.32 -1.94 -8.87
CA ARG A 65 25.79 -1.97 -8.80
C ARG A 65 26.33 -2.97 -7.78
N LYS A 66 25.56 -3.25 -6.70
CA LYS A 66 25.94 -4.20 -5.66
C LYS A 66 25.47 -5.63 -5.92
N ALA A 67 24.76 -5.84 -6.99
CA ALA A 67 24.14 -7.11 -7.29
C ALA A 67 25.17 -8.13 -7.84
N GLU A 68 25.34 -9.20 -7.11
CA GLU A 68 26.24 -10.30 -7.51
C GLU A 68 25.62 -11.24 -8.55
N GLN A 69 24.28 -11.35 -8.56
CA GLN A 69 23.56 -12.25 -9.46
C GLN A 69 22.73 -11.48 -10.50
N PRO A 70 22.68 -11.98 -11.74
CA PRO A 70 21.84 -11.39 -12.76
C PRO A 70 20.36 -11.59 -12.42
N MET A 71 19.54 -10.56 -12.69
CA MET A 71 18.10 -10.63 -12.50
C MET A 71 17.47 -11.46 -13.64
N PRO A 72 16.43 -12.28 -13.35
CA PRO A 72 15.67 -12.96 -14.40
C PRO A 72 15.13 -11.98 -15.44
N LYS A 73 15.28 -12.28 -16.73
CA LYS A 73 14.83 -11.40 -17.83
C LYS A 73 13.34 -11.03 -17.76
N SER A 74 12.51 -11.92 -17.21
CA SER A 74 11.07 -11.70 -17.03
C SER A 74 10.73 -10.70 -15.92
N SER A 75 11.67 -10.33 -15.05
CA SER A 75 11.40 -9.47 -13.88
C SER A 75 10.89 -8.10 -14.27
N ILE A 76 11.49 -7.45 -15.28
CA ILE A 76 11.03 -6.13 -15.75
C ILE A 76 9.58 -6.19 -16.23
N ARG A 77 9.21 -7.21 -17.01
CA ARG A 77 7.82 -7.40 -17.45
C ARG A 77 6.86 -7.55 -16.26
N ASN A 78 7.27 -8.29 -15.23
CA ASN A 78 6.48 -8.46 -14.03
C ASN A 78 6.36 -7.15 -13.24
N PHE A 79 7.43 -6.35 -13.18
CA PHE A 79 7.40 -5.03 -12.54
C PHE A 79 6.50 -4.04 -13.29
N LEU A 80 6.45 -4.12 -14.61
CA LEU A 80 5.50 -3.34 -15.41
C LEU A 80 4.04 -3.71 -15.09
N TRP A 81 3.72 -5.00 -14.93
CA TRP A 81 2.37 -5.42 -14.50
C TRP A 81 2.02 -4.91 -13.11
N ILE A 82 3.00 -4.92 -12.18
CA ILE A 82 2.82 -4.33 -10.84
C ILE A 82 2.55 -2.82 -10.96
N GLY A 83 3.31 -2.13 -11.81
CA GLY A 83 3.12 -0.70 -12.09
C GLY A 83 1.75 -0.39 -12.70
N LEU A 84 1.25 -1.22 -13.61
CA LEU A 84 -0.09 -1.06 -14.17
C LEU A 84 -1.19 -1.27 -13.12
N ALA A 85 -1.04 -2.27 -12.25
CA ALA A 85 -1.98 -2.48 -11.14
C ALA A 85 -1.95 -1.29 -10.15
N LEU A 86 -0.74 -0.79 -9.82
CA LEU A 86 -0.55 0.40 -8.99
C LEU A 86 -1.21 1.63 -9.62
N PHE A 87 -0.98 1.87 -10.91
CA PHE A 87 -1.58 2.99 -11.64
C PHE A 87 -3.10 2.92 -11.63
N ALA A 88 -3.68 1.75 -11.96
CA ALA A 88 -5.12 1.56 -11.98
C ALA A 88 -5.74 1.78 -10.59
N GLY A 89 -5.09 1.27 -9.52
CA GLY A 89 -5.51 1.50 -8.15
C GLY A 89 -5.43 2.97 -7.75
N ALA A 90 -4.30 3.62 -7.98
CA ALA A 90 -4.10 5.03 -7.66
C ALA A 90 -5.07 5.95 -8.44
N MET A 91 -5.30 5.65 -9.72
CA MET A 91 -6.20 6.42 -10.58
C MET A 91 -7.66 6.29 -10.12
N THR A 92 -8.15 5.06 -9.92
CA THR A 92 -9.53 4.85 -9.49
C THR A 92 -9.78 5.39 -8.09
N GLN A 93 -8.79 5.35 -7.18
CA GLN A 93 -8.88 5.99 -5.86
C GLN A 93 -8.97 7.51 -5.99
N GLN A 94 -8.09 8.12 -6.78
CA GLN A 94 -8.04 9.58 -6.92
C GLN A 94 -9.30 10.13 -7.60
N LEU A 95 -9.81 9.44 -8.64
CA LEU A 95 -11.09 9.77 -9.26
C LEU A 95 -12.27 9.56 -8.29
N GLY A 96 -12.19 8.52 -7.46
CA GLY A 96 -13.19 8.25 -6.43
C GLY A 96 -13.28 9.39 -5.41
N LEU A 97 -12.14 9.94 -4.98
CA LEU A 97 -12.07 11.06 -4.03
C LEU A 97 -12.72 12.36 -4.51
N LEU A 98 -12.98 12.50 -5.81
CA LEU A 98 -13.72 13.66 -6.33
C LEU A 98 -15.20 13.68 -5.89
N THR A 99 -15.77 12.54 -5.56
CA THR A 99 -17.21 12.41 -5.27
C THR A 99 -17.53 11.60 -4.03
N THR A 100 -16.52 10.95 -3.39
CA THR A 100 -16.70 10.27 -2.10
C THR A 100 -15.96 10.99 -0.99
N SER A 101 -16.36 10.78 0.27
CA SER A 101 -15.66 11.32 1.43
C SER A 101 -14.35 10.58 1.68
N VAL A 102 -13.39 11.25 2.32
CA VAL A 102 -12.12 10.66 2.75
C VAL A 102 -12.37 9.42 3.64
N THR A 103 -13.33 9.52 4.56
CA THR A 103 -13.72 8.41 5.45
C THR A 103 -14.24 7.20 4.68
N ASN A 104 -15.16 7.40 3.71
CA ASN A 104 -15.67 6.31 2.87
C ASN A 104 -14.57 5.72 2.00
N SER A 105 -13.73 6.59 1.40
CA SER A 105 -12.60 6.14 0.59
C SER A 105 -11.63 5.29 1.39
N GLY A 106 -11.28 5.70 2.60
CA GLY A 106 -10.42 4.92 3.50
C GLY A 106 -11.02 3.56 3.86
N PHE A 107 -12.33 3.51 4.18
CA PHE A 107 -13.03 2.25 4.48
C PHE A 107 -13.08 1.33 3.26
N LEU A 108 -13.53 1.84 2.11
CA LEU A 108 -13.72 1.04 0.90
C LEU A 108 -12.38 0.58 0.30
N THR A 109 -11.34 1.41 0.37
CA THR A 109 -9.98 0.98 0.04
C THR A 109 -9.55 -0.19 0.92
N GLY A 110 -9.84 -0.15 2.22
CA GLY A 110 -9.52 -1.22 3.18
C GLY A 110 -10.08 -2.60 2.83
N LEU A 111 -11.05 -2.71 1.90
CA LEU A 111 -11.53 -3.99 1.36
C LEU A 111 -10.39 -4.84 0.76
N TYR A 112 -9.28 -4.23 0.34
CA TYR A 112 -8.13 -4.99 -0.16
C TYR A 112 -7.63 -6.03 0.85
N VAL A 113 -7.84 -5.84 2.14
CA VAL A 113 -7.43 -6.79 3.19
C VAL A 113 -8.11 -8.15 3.03
N VAL A 114 -9.32 -8.18 2.50
CA VAL A 114 -10.07 -9.40 2.18
C VAL A 114 -9.76 -9.87 0.75
N PHE A 115 -9.63 -8.94 -0.20
CA PHE A 115 -9.36 -9.28 -1.59
C PHE A 115 -7.97 -9.92 -1.79
N VAL A 116 -6.93 -9.53 -1.05
CA VAL A 116 -5.58 -10.12 -1.17
C VAL A 116 -5.58 -11.64 -0.92
N PRO A 117 -6.10 -12.17 0.21
CA PRO A 117 -6.17 -13.61 0.40
C PRO A 117 -7.08 -14.30 -0.62
N MET A 118 -8.19 -13.67 -1.05
CA MET A 118 -9.04 -14.21 -2.10
C MET A 118 -8.30 -14.36 -3.42
N LEU A 119 -7.63 -13.31 -3.89
CA LEU A 119 -6.82 -13.34 -5.12
C LEU A 119 -5.68 -14.36 -5.01
N THR A 120 -5.05 -14.47 -3.83
CA THR A 120 -4.00 -15.47 -3.58
C THR A 120 -4.53 -16.90 -3.79
N VAL A 121 -5.74 -17.21 -3.33
CA VAL A 121 -6.35 -18.53 -3.55
C VAL A 121 -6.72 -18.72 -5.02
N ILE A 122 -7.39 -17.74 -5.63
CA ILE A 122 -7.91 -17.85 -7.00
C ILE A 122 -6.77 -17.98 -8.02
N PHE A 123 -5.78 -17.09 -7.98
CA PHE A 123 -4.74 -17.02 -9.01
C PHE A 123 -3.53 -17.91 -8.72
N LEU A 124 -3.15 -18.05 -7.44
CA LEU A 124 -1.95 -18.83 -7.08
C LEU A 124 -2.29 -20.23 -6.62
N ARG A 125 -3.57 -20.56 -6.40
CA ARG A 125 -4.04 -21.83 -5.83
C ARG A 125 -3.31 -22.17 -4.51
N ARG A 126 -2.81 -21.16 -3.81
CA ARG A 126 -2.16 -21.28 -2.50
C ARG A 126 -3.14 -20.90 -1.42
N LYS A 127 -3.31 -21.80 -0.45
CA LYS A 127 -4.18 -21.52 0.71
C LYS A 127 -3.34 -20.75 1.75
N PRO A 128 -3.72 -19.51 2.09
CA PRO A 128 -3.14 -18.82 3.25
C PRO A 128 -3.40 -19.63 4.52
N HIS A 129 -2.64 -19.34 5.58
CA HIS A 129 -2.96 -19.91 6.89
C HIS A 129 -4.42 -19.58 7.24
N TRP A 130 -5.15 -20.55 7.81
CA TRP A 130 -6.61 -20.43 8.04
C TRP A 130 -6.99 -19.19 8.85
N ILE A 131 -6.11 -18.75 9.77
CA ILE A 131 -6.32 -17.59 10.64
C ILE A 131 -6.41 -16.27 9.86
N ILE A 132 -5.84 -16.20 8.66
CA ILE A 132 -5.87 -14.99 7.82
C ILE A 132 -7.30 -14.57 7.49
N TRP A 133 -8.23 -15.52 7.31
CA TRP A 133 -9.62 -15.21 7.00
C TRP A 133 -10.35 -14.50 8.14
N PRO A 134 -10.39 -15.03 9.37
CA PRO A 134 -10.98 -14.30 10.48
C PRO A 134 -10.21 -13.01 10.81
N ALA A 135 -8.88 -12.97 10.69
CA ALA A 135 -8.12 -11.75 10.91
C ALA A 135 -8.44 -10.66 9.86
N ALA A 136 -8.58 -11.03 8.58
CA ALA A 136 -9.00 -10.09 7.54
C ALA A 136 -10.44 -9.57 7.76
N GLY A 137 -11.36 -10.45 8.17
CA GLY A 137 -12.73 -10.08 8.54
C GLY A 137 -12.76 -9.14 9.76
N MET A 138 -11.92 -9.40 10.77
CA MET A 138 -11.77 -8.52 11.93
C MET A 138 -11.19 -7.16 11.53
N ALA A 139 -10.14 -7.11 10.70
CA ALA A 139 -9.56 -5.86 10.22
C ALA A 139 -10.61 -5.03 9.48
N LEU A 140 -11.38 -5.64 8.57
CA LEU A 140 -12.44 -4.97 7.85
C LEU A 140 -13.55 -4.45 8.79
N LEU A 141 -13.98 -5.28 9.75
CA LEU A 141 -14.95 -4.86 10.77
C LEU A 141 -14.41 -3.69 11.60
N GLY A 142 -13.14 -3.74 11.99
CA GLY A 142 -12.52 -2.66 12.73
C GLY A 142 -12.45 -1.36 11.95
N ILE A 143 -12.10 -1.39 10.66
CA ILE A 143 -12.13 -0.22 9.76
C ILE A 143 -13.57 0.32 9.63
N PHE A 144 -14.56 -0.55 9.48
CA PHE A 144 -15.98 -0.15 9.44
C PHE A 144 -16.43 0.55 10.73
N LEU A 145 -16.10 0.01 11.89
CA LEU A 145 -16.40 0.62 13.18
C LEU A 145 -15.67 1.96 13.36
N LEU A 146 -14.41 2.04 12.91
CA LEU A 146 -13.60 3.26 12.97
C LEU A 146 -14.20 4.39 12.12
N SER A 147 -14.77 4.08 10.95
CA SER A 147 -15.50 5.02 10.10
C SER A 147 -16.91 5.38 10.60
N GLY A 148 -17.25 4.98 11.83
CA GLY A 148 -18.52 5.32 12.51
C GLY A 148 -19.62 4.29 12.34
N GLY A 149 -19.37 3.14 11.73
CA GLY A 149 -20.32 2.03 11.61
C GLY A 149 -21.53 2.34 10.70
N LYS A 150 -21.45 3.34 9.85
CA LYS A 150 -22.54 3.73 8.93
C LYS A 150 -22.05 3.65 7.50
N LEU A 151 -22.83 3.01 6.66
CA LEU A 151 -22.69 3.10 5.20
C LEU A 151 -23.70 4.13 4.71
N ALA A 152 -23.21 5.25 4.18
CA ALA A 152 -24.04 6.12 3.37
C ALA A 152 -24.42 5.41 2.07
N GLY A 153 -25.46 5.86 1.36
CA GLY A 153 -25.79 5.30 0.05
C GLY A 153 -24.56 5.37 -0.87
N LEU A 154 -24.26 4.26 -1.58
CA LEU A 154 -23.11 4.18 -2.47
C LEU A 154 -23.28 5.14 -3.66
N ASN A 155 -22.28 5.98 -3.89
CA ASN A 155 -22.18 6.87 -5.04
C ASN A 155 -21.13 6.36 -6.06
N SER A 156 -20.93 7.08 -7.16
CA SER A 156 -19.97 6.71 -8.21
C SER A 156 -18.53 6.66 -7.69
N GLY A 157 -18.16 7.56 -6.78
CA GLY A 157 -16.82 7.57 -6.17
C GLY A 157 -16.59 6.38 -5.24
N ASP A 158 -17.62 5.97 -4.50
CA ASP A 158 -17.58 4.77 -3.67
C ASP A 158 -17.33 3.52 -4.53
N PHE A 159 -18.03 3.41 -5.68
CA PHE A 159 -17.81 2.32 -6.62
C PHE A 159 -16.38 2.31 -7.18
N LEU A 160 -15.85 3.49 -7.59
CA LEU A 160 -14.46 3.60 -8.05
C LEU A 160 -13.47 3.20 -6.96
N THR A 161 -13.76 3.50 -5.70
CA THR A 161 -12.91 3.11 -4.56
C THR A 161 -12.97 1.61 -4.28
N ILE A 162 -14.10 0.94 -4.48
CA ILE A 162 -14.18 -0.53 -4.43
C ILE A 162 -13.33 -1.15 -5.55
N VAL A 163 -13.40 -0.62 -6.77
CA VAL A 163 -12.55 -1.05 -7.89
C VAL A 163 -11.07 -0.81 -7.57
N CYS A 164 -10.74 0.32 -6.97
CA CYS A 164 -9.41 0.63 -6.45
C CYS A 164 -8.90 -0.48 -5.50
N ALA A 165 -9.72 -0.92 -4.54
CA ALA A 165 -9.34 -1.96 -3.58
C ALA A 165 -8.97 -3.29 -4.27
N VAL A 166 -9.62 -3.63 -5.39
CA VAL A 166 -9.24 -4.81 -6.20
C VAL A 166 -7.85 -4.64 -6.82
N PHE A 167 -7.55 -3.45 -7.39
CA PHE A 167 -6.24 -3.18 -7.97
C PHE A 167 -5.13 -3.09 -6.91
N TRP A 168 -5.41 -2.52 -5.74
CA TRP A 168 -4.49 -2.57 -4.59
C TRP A 168 -4.21 -4.00 -4.16
N ALA A 169 -5.25 -4.83 -4.05
CA ALA A 169 -5.07 -6.24 -3.73
C ALA A 169 -4.22 -6.97 -4.76
N LEU A 170 -4.42 -6.68 -6.04
CA LEU A 170 -3.63 -7.24 -7.13
C LEU A 170 -2.16 -6.78 -7.03
N GLN A 171 -1.91 -5.48 -6.80
CA GLN A 171 -0.56 -4.93 -6.62
C GLN A 171 0.14 -5.59 -5.43
N VAL A 172 -0.49 -5.66 -4.24
CA VAL A 172 0.05 -6.28 -3.03
C VAL A 172 0.37 -7.77 -3.28
N MET A 173 -0.53 -8.51 -3.94
CA MET A 173 -0.30 -9.91 -4.28
C MET A 173 0.91 -10.07 -5.23
N LEU A 174 0.98 -9.27 -6.29
CA LEU A 174 2.06 -9.35 -7.29
C LEU A 174 3.42 -8.95 -6.69
N VAL A 175 3.47 -7.90 -5.86
CA VAL A 175 4.70 -7.54 -5.11
C VAL A 175 5.15 -8.73 -4.26
N GLY A 176 4.27 -9.34 -3.48
CA GLY A 176 4.60 -10.50 -2.65
C GLY A 176 5.14 -11.70 -3.43
N ILE A 177 4.71 -11.87 -4.71
CA ILE A 177 5.21 -12.95 -5.58
C ILE A 177 6.60 -12.63 -6.13
N PHE A 178 6.80 -11.41 -6.60
CA PHE A 178 7.94 -11.10 -7.46
C PHE A 178 9.11 -10.43 -6.73
N VAL A 179 8.89 -9.76 -5.60
CA VAL A 179 9.96 -9.08 -4.86
C VAL A 179 11.02 -10.06 -4.35
N GLY A 180 10.62 -11.17 -3.76
CA GLY A 180 11.54 -12.20 -3.27
C GLY A 180 12.28 -12.93 -4.40
N ARG A 181 11.61 -13.17 -5.54
CA ARG A 181 12.19 -13.85 -6.69
C ARG A 181 13.22 -13.03 -7.45
N SER A 182 13.03 -11.73 -7.49
CA SER A 182 13.93 -10.81 -8.20
C SER A 182 15.15 -10.42 -7.37
N GLY A 183 15.01 -10.38 -6.04
CA GLY A 183 16.01 -9.83 -5.15
C GLY A 183 16.27 -8.32 -5.34
N ARG A 184 15.38 -7.60 -6.06
CA ARG A 184 15.56 -6.20 -6.47
C ARG A 184 14.37 -5.33 -6.05
N PRO A 185 14.16 -5.10 -4.75
CA PRO A 185 13.03 -4.30 -4.27
C PRO A 185 13.09 -2.84 -4.73
N MET A 186 14.28 -2.22 -4.81
CA MET A 186 14.39 -0.82 -5.23
C MET A 186 14.13 -0.66 -6.72
N LEU A 187 14.60 -1.58 -7.54
CA LEU A 187 14.30 -1.56 -8.98
C LEU A 187 12.81 -1.81 -9.24
N LEU A 188 12.17 -2.74 -8.50
CA LEU A 188 10.73 -2.96 -8.58
C LEU A 188 9.98 -1.66 -8.25
N SER A 189 10.34 -0.99 -7.14
CA SER A 189 9.73 0.28 -6.74
C SER A 189 9.90 1.35 -7.82
N THR A 190 11.12 1.50 -8.36
CA THR A 190 11.39 2.49 -9.43
C THR A 190 10.55 2.22 -10.67
N VAL A 191 10.47 0.97 -11.14
CA VAL A 191 9.71 0.63 -12.36
C VAL A 191 8.21 0.87 -12.16
N GLN A 192 7.63 0.42 -11.04
CA GLN A 192 6.19 0.64 -10.80
C GLN A 192 5.84 2.13 -10.68
N PHE A 193 6.71 2.95 -10.05
CA PHE A 193 6.50 4.40 -9.96
C PHE A 193 6.65 5.08 -11.33
N SER A 194 7.64 4.67 -12.13
CA SER A 194 7.83 5.19 -13.49
C SER A 194 6.60 4.93 -14.37
N VAL A 195 5.97 3.75 -14.25
CA VAL A 195 4.72 3.45 -14.97
C VAL A 195 3.63 4.44 -14.58
N CYS A 196 3.44 4.68 -13.28
CA CYS A 196 2.44 5.63 -12.79
C CYS A 196 2.74 7.06 -13.23
N ALA A 197 4.01 7.47 -13.17
CA ALA A 197 4.43 8.80 -13.61
C ALA A 197 4.16 9.02 -15.11
N VAL A 198 4.61 8.08 -15.94
CA VAL A 198 4.44 8.18 -17.40
C VAL A 198 2.96 8.17 -17.80
N LEU A 199 2.19 7.22 -17.27
CA LEU A 199 0.77 7.10 -17.60
C LEU A 199 -0.04 8.27 -17.03
N GLY A 200 0.25 8.72 -15.80
CA GLY A 200 -0.41 9.86 -15.19
C GLY A 200 -0.13 11.16 -15.94
N CYS A 201 1.13 11.47 -16.25
CA CYS A 201 1.49 12.65 -17.03
C CYS A 201 0.95 12.58 -18.46
N ALA A 202 0.99 11.42 -19.12
CA ALA A 202 0.44 11.25 -20.47
C ALA A 202 -1.09 11.46 -20.48
N ALA A 203 -1.80 10.87 -19.53
CA ALA A 203 -3.24 11.08 -19.37
C ALA A 203 -3.56 12.54 -19.03
N GLY A 204 -2.81 13.16 -18.10
CA GLY A 204 -2.95 14.58 -17.80
C GLY A 204 -2.79 15.47 -19.03
N ALA A 205 -1.75 15.23 -19.82
CA ALA A 205 -1.50 15.99 -21.05
C ALA A 205 -2.61 15.86 -22.11
N ILE A 206 -3.37 14.76 -22.10
CA ILE A 206 -4.46 14.52 -23.05
C ILE A 206 -5.80 15.07 -22.54
N PHE A 207 -6.08 14.92 -21.24
CA PHE A 207 -7.43 15.09 -20.68
C PHE A 207 -7.58 16.29 -19.75
N GLU A 208 -6.49 16.86 -19.24
CA GLU A 208 -6.50 17.96 -18.27
C GLU A 208 -5.61 19.11 -18.78
N PRO A 209 -6.04 20.38 -18.64
CA PRO A 209 -5.15 21.51 -18.93
C PRO A 209 -3.99 21.53 -17.92
N LEU A 210 -2.77 21.75 -18.39
CA LEU A 210 -1.64 22.01 -17.51
C LEU A 210 -1.67 23.47 -17.06
N ASP A 211 -2.01 23.69 -15.81
CA ASP A 211 -1.95 25.00 -15.15
C ASP A 211 -0.82 25.00 -14.12
N LEU A 212 0.22 25.78 -14.39
CA LEU A 212 1.36 25.91 -13.48
C LEU A 212 1.00 26.58 -12.16
N THR A 213 -0.03 27.43 -12.15
CA THR A 213 -0.56 28.03 -10.92
C THR A 213 -1.23 26.98 -10.06
N ALA A 214 -2.04 26.12 -10.67
CA ALA A 214 -2.65 24.95 -9.98
C ALA A 214 -1.58 24.02 -9.38
N VAL A 215 -0.53 23.71 -10.15
CA VAL A 215 0.62 22.91 -9.67
C VAL A 215 1.32 23.59 -8.50
N SER A 216 1.54 24.91 -8.58
CA SER A 216 2.18 25.68 -7.50
C SER A 216 1.33 25.70 -6.21
N ASN A 217 0.01 25.83 -6.35
CA ASN A 217 -0.91 25.82 -5.21
C ASN A 217 -0.98 24.46 -4.52
N ALA A 218 -0.90 23.36 -5.28
CA ALA A 218 -0.90 21.98 -4.77
C ALA A 218 0.52 21.45 -4.45
N LEU A 219 1.57 22.28 -4.51
CA LEU A 219 2.95 21.85 -4.37
C LEU A 219 3.23 21.14 -3.04
N PRO A 220 2.77 21.61 -1.87
CA PRO A 220 2.97 20.90 -0.60
C PRO A 220 2.40 19.48 -0.63
N GLU A 221 1.18 19.30 -1.16
CA GLU A 221 0.51 18.01 -1.27
C GLU A 221 1.22 17.09 -2.26
N ILE A 222 1.65 17.63 -3.41
CA ILE A 222 2.43 16.88 -4.42
C ILE A 222 3.76 16.41 -3.82
N LEU A 223 4.47 17.27 -3.09
CA LEU A 223 5.74 16.93 -2.45
C LEU A 223 5.54 15.88 -1.35
N TYR A 224 4.55 16.07 -0.48
CA TYR A 224 4.25 15.09 0.56
C TYR A 224 3.84 13.75 -0.06
N ALA A 225 2.88 13.76 -0.97
CA ALA A 225 2.38 12.55 -1.61
C ALA A 225 3.46 11.87 -2.47
N GLY A 226 4.33 12.63 -3.12
CA GLY A 226 5.41 12.11 -3.95
C GLY A 226 6.55 11.53 -3.13
N PHE A 227 7.11 12.30 -2.20
CA PHE A 227 8.28 11.89 -1.44
C PHE A 227 7.94 10.88 -0.34
N PHE A 228 6.99 11.21 0.54
CA PHE A 228 6.65 10.36 1.67
C PHE A 228 5.67 9.24 1.27
N SER A 229 4.49 9.56 0.78
CA SER A 229 3.43 8.57 0.56
C SER A 229 3.77 7.62 -0.60
N SER A 230 4.06 8.14 -1.78
CA SER A 230 4.40 7.31 -2.94
C SER A 230 5.85 6.81 -2.91
N GLY A 231 6.82 7.64 -2.49
CA GLY A 231 8.23 7.24 -2.41
C GLY A 231 8.49 6.30 -1.25
N ILE A 232 8.63 6.85 -0.05
CA ILE A 232 9.04 6.08 1.15
C ILE A 232 7.99 5.03 1.51
N GLY A 233 6.69 5.35 1.49
CA GLY A 233 5.62 4.45 1.88
C GLY A 233 5.62 3.16 1.05
N PHE A 234 5.63 3.25 -0.29
CA PHE A 234 5.67 2.05 -1.14
C PHE A 234 7.02 1.32 -1.11
N ILE A 235 8.15 2.03 -0.90
CA ILE A 235 9.44 1.36 -0.68
C ILE A 235 9.37 0.51 0.60
N CYS A 236 8.84 1.06 1.68
CA CYS A 236 8.63 0.33 2.94
C CYS A 236 7.72 -0.89 2.73
N GLN A 237 6.62 -0.74 1.98
CA GLN A 237 5.75 -1.86 1.59
C GLN A 237 6.53 -2.94 0.85
N VAL A 238 7.26 -2.60 -0.21
CA VAL A 238 7.98 -3.56 -1.05
C VAL A 238 9.06 -4.28 -0.25
N VAL A 239 9.81 -3.56 0.57
CA VAL A 239 10.84 -4.13 1.45
C VAL A 239 10.20 -5.06 2.50
N GLY A 240 9.14 -4.63 3.17
CA GLY A 240 8.43 -5.44 4.15
C GLY A 240 7.85 -6.72 3.54
N GLN A 241 7.22 -6.61 2.37
CA GLN A 241 6.64 -7.76 1.66
C GLN A 241 7.66 -8.78 1.14
N ARG A 242 8.94 -8.44 1.07
CA ARG A 242 9.99 -9.41 0.77
C ARG A 242 10.10 -10.52 1.84
N TYR A 243 9.70 -10.22 3.07
CA TYR A 243 9.92 -11.09 4.25
C TYR A 243 8.63 -11.58 4.91
N THR A 244 7.47 -11.25 4.34
CA THR A 244 6.16 -11.71 4.81
C THR A 244 5.26 -12.14 3.65
N THR A 245 4.14 -12.78 3.95
CA THR A 245 3.16 -13.16 2.91
C THR A 245 2.28 -11.98 2.53
N ALA A 246 1.80 -11.93 1.27
CA ALA A 246 0.92 -10.86 0.82
C ALA A 246 -0.36 -10.72 1.67
N PRO A 247 -1.06 -11.81 2.09
CA PRO A 247 -2.20 -11.69 2.98
C PRO A 247 -1.87 -11.11 4.36
N GLN A 248 -0.73 -11.46 4.96
CA GLN A 248 -0.29 -10.85 6.22
C GLN A 248 0.08 -9.38 6.04
N ALA A 249 0.82 -9.07 4.96
CA ALA A 249 1.15 -7.68 4.63
C ALA A 249 -0.10 -6.82 4.50
N ALA A 250 -1.16 -7.30 3.85
CA ALA A 250 -2.42 -6.57 3.70
C ALA A 250 -3.06 -6.21 5.05
N ILE A 251 -3.01 -7.13 6.04
CA ILE A 251 -3.52 -6.87 7.38
C ILE A 251 -2.67 -5.79 8.10
N PHE A 252 -1.34 -5.84 7.98
CA PHE A 252 -0.49 -4.81 8.57
C PHE A 252 -0.65 -3.45 7.90
N LEU A 253 -0.77 -3.42 6.57
CA LEU A 253 -1.00 -2.19 5.82
C LEU A 253 -2.34 -1.54 6.14
N SER A 254 -3.37 -2.33 6.51
CA SER A 254 -4.66 -1.78 6.96
C SER A 254 -4.58 -0.90 8.22
N SER A 255 -3.42 -0.89 8.90
CA SER A 255 -3.12 0.10 9.95
C SER A 255 -3.17 1.55 9.45
N GLU A 256 -3.15 1.78 8.14
CA GLU A 256 -3.34 3.13 7.56
C GLU A 256 -4.61 3.81 8.09
N ALA A 257 -5.68 3.04 8.32
CA ALA A 257 -6.91 3.54 8.89
C ALA A 257 -6.74 4.01 10.35
N LEU A 258 -5.93 3.29 11.15
CA LEU A 258 -5.60 3.67 12.53
C LEU A 258 -4.81 4.98 12.56
N PHE A 259 -3.81 5.08 11.71
CA PHE A 259 -2.96 6.29 11.64
C PHE A 259 -3.71 7.47 11.04
N ALA A 260 -4.61 7.26 10.05
CA ALA A 260 -5.48 8.30 9.53
C ALA A 260 -6.38 8.87 10.63
N ALA A 261 -7.01 8.03 11.45
CA ALA A 261 -7.83 8.45 12.57
C ALA A 261 -7.00 9.17 13.65
N LEU A 262 -5.84 8.64 14.01
CA LEU A 262 -4.93 9.28 14.98
C LEU A 262 -4.51 10.67 14.52
N LEU A 263 -4.09 10.82 13.27
CA LEU A 263 -3.65 12.09 12.70
C LEU A 263 -4.82 13.07 12.50
N GLY A 264 -6.01 12.56 12.18
CA GLY A 264 -7.24 13.37 12.17
C GLY A 264 -7.52 14.02 13.51
N VAL A 265 -7.39 13.25 14.61
CA VAL A 265 -7.52 13.80 15.97
C VAL A 265 -6.42 14.80 16.29
N LEU A 266 -5.15 14.46 16.01
CA LEU A 266 -4.01 15.27 16.43
C LEU A 266 -3.83 16.55 15.62
N LEU A 267 -4.11 16.50 14.30
CA LEU A 267 -3.82 17.60 13.38
C LEU A 267 -5.07 18.40 13.00
N LEU A 268 -6.23 17.76 12.93
CA LEU A 268 -7.47 18.38 12.48
C LEU A 268 -8.48 18.60 13.62
N GLY A 269 -8.16 18.15 14.85
CA GLY A 269 -9.06 18.25 16.02
C GLY A 269 -10.33 17.39 15.87
N GLU A 270 -10.29 16.37 15.01
CA GLU A 270 -11.39 15.41 14.87
C GLU A 270 -11.62 14.62 16.15
N THR A 271 -12.82 14.08 16.31
CA THR A 271 -13.16 13.23 17.46
C THR A 271 -13.46 11.81 17.00
N ILE A 272 -12.79 10.84 17.60
CA ILE A 272 -13.12 9.43 17.38
C ILE A 272 -14.33 9.08 18.25
N THR A 273 -15.36 8.48 17.65
CA THR A 273 -16.53 8.01 18.39
C THR A 273 -16.15 6.84 19.32
N PRO A 274 -16.92 6.56 20.39
CA PRO A 274 -16.70 5.37 21.22
C PRO A 274 -16.63 4.06 20.42
N VAL A 275 -17.46 3.94 19.39
CA VAL A 275 -17.45 2.80 18.45
C VAL A 275 -16.15 2.77 17.64
N GLY A 276 -15.62 3.92 17.25
CA GLY A 276 -14.33 4.05 16.56
C GLY A 276 -13.15 3.55 17.40
N TYR A 277 -13.12 3.81 18.70
CA TYR A 277 -12.08 3.24 19.59
C TYR A 277 -12.14 1.71 19.64
N ILE A 278 -13.35 1.12 19.64
CA ILE A 278 -13.51 -0.34 19.52
C ILE A 278 -12.95 -0.80 18.18
N GLY A 279 -13.22 -0.07 17.09
CA GLY A 279 -12.66 -0.33 15.77
C GLY A 279 -11.13 -0.38 15.77
N CYS A 280 -10.48 0.62 16.40
CA CYS A 280 -9.02 0.64 16.57
C CYS A 280 -8.49 -0.61 17.27
N ALA A 281 -9.12 -1.00 18.37
CA ALA A 281 -8.74 -2.19 19.14
C ALA A 281 -8.90 -3.48 18.32
N VAL A 282 -9.97 -3.58 17.51
CA VAL A 282 -10.25 -4.74 16.63
C VAL A 282 -9.22 -4.84 15.50
N ILE A 283 -8.83 -3.72 14.85
CA ILE A 283 -7.77 -3.71 13.84
C ILE A 283 -6.45 -4.20 14.46
N PHE A 284 -6.08 -3.64 15.61
CA PHE A 284 -4.84 -4.02 16.28
C PHE A 284 -4.84 -5.49 16.69
N ALA A 285 -5.95 -6.01 17.23
CA ALA A 285 -6.11 -7.43 17.54
C ALA A 285 -5.97 -8.31 16.28
N ALA A 286 -6.56 -7.91 15.16
CA ALA A 286 -6.42 -8.62 13.89
C ALA A 286 -4.97 -8.74 13.44
N MET A 287 -4.18 -7.66 13.57
CA MET A 287 -2.75 -7.66 13.24
C MET A 287 -1.96 -8.63 14.13
N LEU A 288 -2.20 -8.59 15.44
CA LEU A 288 -1.55 -9.51 16.39
C LEU A 288 -1.90 -10.97 16.11
N ILE A 289 -3.17 -11.27 15.85
CA ILE A 289 -3.64 -12.62 15.54
C ILE A 289 -3.00 -13.14 14.24
N ALA A 290 -2.97 -12.32 13.19
CA ALA A 290 -2.36 -12.67 11.92
C ALA A 290 -0.85 -12.94 12.01
N GLU A 291 -0.17 -12.33 12.97
CA GLU A 291 1.27 -12.52 13.20
C GLU A 291 1.57 -13.69 14.12
N ILE A 292 0.90 -13.76 15.27
CA ILE A 292 1.25 -14.70 16.36
C ILE A 292 0.77 -16.12 16.05
N VAL A 293 -0.47 -16.28 15.58
CA VAL A 293 -1.06 -17.62 15.41
C VAL A 293 -0.32 -18.49 14.40
N PRO A 294 0.11 -18.00 13.23
CA PRO A 294 0.91 -18.81 12.31
C PRO A 294 2.25 -19.27 12.92
N GLU A 295 2.86 -18.45 13.79
CA GLU A 295 4.12 -18.82 14.45
C GLU A 295 3.91 -19.91 15.50
N LEU A 296 2.83 -19.81 16.29
CA LEU A 296 2.51 -20.80 17.33
C LEU A 296 2.08 -22.15 16.75
N THR A 297 1.51 -22.16 15.55
CA THR A 297 0.98 -23.36 14.88
C THR A 297 1.97 -23.99 13.90
N LYS A 298 3.17 -23.43 13.72
CA LYS A 298 4.24 -24.09 12.96
C LYS A 298 4.57 -25.43 13.59
N PRO A 299 4.64 -26.53 12.80
CA PRO A 299 5.17 -27.77 13.32
C PRO A 299 6.57 -27.54 13.91
N LYS A 300 6.78 -27.90 15.17
CA LYS A 300 8.12 -27.91 15.74
C LYS A 300 8.95 -28.84 14.83
N SER A 301 9.98 -28.29 14.17
CA SER A 301 10.94 -29.15 13.47
C SER A 301 11.47 -30.13 14.53
N VAL A 302 11.18 -31.42 14.33
CA VAL A 302 11.83 -32.46 15.11
C VAL A 302 13.31 -32.26 14.84
N ALA A 303 14.04 -31.78 15.84
CA ALA A 303 15.49 -31.77 15.80
C ALA A 303 15.87 -33.24 15.56
N ALA A 304 16.38 -33.50 14.34
CA ALA A 304 17.03 -34.77 14.04
C ALA A 304 18.24 -34.84 14.97
N GLY A 305 18.00 -35.41 16.15
CA GLY A 305 19.03 -35.89 17.02
C GLY A 305 19.45 -37.26 16.50
N ALA A 306 20.69 -37.37 16.13
CA ALA A 306 21.63 -38.47 16.41
C ALA A 306 22.82 -38.36 15.45
#